data_f21682d31fefc4644553881f70c4a930
#
_entry.id   f21682d31fefc4644553881f70c4a930
#
_cell.length_a   1.000
_cell.length_b   1.000
_cell.length_c   1.000
_cell.angle_alpha   90.00
_cell.angle_beta   90.00
_cell.angle_gamma   90.00
#
_symmetry.space_group_name_H-M   'P 1'
#
loop_
_entity.id
_entity.type
_entity.pdbx_description
1 polymer ?
#
loop_
_entity_poly.entity_id
_entity_poly.type
_entity_poly.pdbx_seq_one_letter_code
_entity_poly.pdbx_strand_id
1 'polypeptide(L)'
;MSNFLSKKLLSLNLNRKNKASSLANYKPFIIFEKLIFISGQLPFEDNKLKFVGKIDTELSDEEVKQSVYLSTNNLLWNLNDAIDKFKINRIKCINLKGYFNCTQNFNDHSLLLDLSSNLLIEVFGEVDGSHSRSVIGVNSLPKGSPIEIDGIFGILD
;
A
#
# COMPACT_ATOMS: atom_id res chain seq x y z
N MET A 1 -13.44 -9.43 -16.35
CA MET A 1 -13.79 -8.05 -16.79
C MET A 1 -13.08 -7.08 -15.87
N SER A 2 -12.58 -5.95 -16.37
CA SER A 2 -11.91 -4.96 -15.53
C SER A 2 -12.96 -4.18 -14.73
N ASN A 3 -12.79 -4.12 -13.38
CA ASN A 3 -13.63 -3.35 -12.48
C ASN A 3 -13.23 -1.85 -12.48
N PHE A 4 -13.91 -1.02 -11.71
CA PHE A 4 -13.66 0.42 -11.66
C PHE A 4 -12.23 0.77 -11.20
N LEU A 5 -11.69 0.00 -10.22
CA LEU A 5 -10.37 0.26 -9.66
C LEU A 5 -9.27 -0.09 -10.65
N SER A 6 -9.30 -1.27 -11.27
CA SER A 6 -8.29 -1.64 -12.28
C SER A 6 -8.25 -0.65 -13.45
N LYS A 7 -9.41 -0.16 -13.90
CA LYS A 7 -9.46 0.89 -14.95
C LYS A 7 -8.77 2.17 -14.49
N LYS A 8 -9.05 2.62 -13.27
CA LYS A 8 -8.44 3.83 -12.71
C LYS A 8 -6.94 3.66 -12.52
N LEU A 9 -6.48 2.53 -11.96
CA LEU A 9 -5.06 2.25 -11.78
C LEU A 9 -4.29 2.28 -13.11
N LEU A 10 -4.82 1.60 -14.12
CA LEU A 10 -4.19 1.58 -15.45
C LEU A 10 -4.16 2.97 -16.10
N SER A 11 -5.20 3.79 -15.91
CA SER A 11 -5.21 5.17 -16.43
C SER A 11 -4.15 6.07 -15.79
N LEU A 12 -3.70 5.73 -14.57
CA LEU A 12 -2.63 6.40 -13.86
C LEU A 12 -1.25 5.75 -14.07
N ASN A 13 -1.13 4.81 -15.01
CA ASN A 13 0.08 4.00 -15.26
C ASN A 13 0.53 3.17 -14.05
N LEU A 14 -0.36 2.90 -13.11
CA LEU A 14 -0.14 2.03 -11.96
C LEU A 14 -0.34 0.57 -12.36
N ASN A 15 0.57 0.05 -13.16
CA ASN A 15 0.51 -1.33 -13.62
C ASN A 15 0.75 -2.32 -12.47
N ARG A 16 0.12 -3.49 -12.56
CA ARG A 16 0.34 -4.55 -11.60
C ARG A 16 1.78 -5.06 -11.69
N LYS A 17 2.48 -5.04 -10.57
CA LYS A 17 3.89 -5.48 -10.48
C LYS A 17 4.04 -6.90 -9.95
N ASN A 18 3.04 -7.38 -9.19
CA ASN A 18 3.05 -8.71 -8.63
C ASN A 18 1.66 -9.35 -8.66
N LYS A 19 1.59 -10.67 -8.78
CA LYS A 19 0.39 -11.39 -8.37
C LYS A 19 0.36 -11.47 -6.84
N ALA A 20 -0.85 -11.32 -6.26
CA ALA A 20 -1.03 -11.51 -4.84
C ALA A 20 -0.61 -12.95 -4.45
N SER A 21 0.56 -13.07 -3.88
CA SER A 21 1.00 -14.28 -3.19
C SER A 21 1.39 -13.86 -1.78
N SER A 22 0.79 -14.48 -0.78
CA SER A 22 1.25 -14.28 0.58
C SER A 22 2.67 -14.86 0.72
N LEU A 23 3.56 -14.10 1.32
CA LEU A 23 4.94 -14.56 1.62
C LEU A 23 4.98 -15.58 2.76
N ALA A 24 3.85 -15.78 3.45
CA ALA A 24 3.71 -16.66 4.59
C ALA A 24 2.28 -17.24 4.66
N ASN A 25 1.97 -17.98 5.70
CA ASN A 25 0.66 -18.61 5.89
C ASN A 25 -0.42 -17.61 6.34
N TYR A 26 -0.72 -16.61 5.49
CA TYR A 26 -1.81 -15.64 5.70
C TYR A 26 -2.45 -15.26 4.36
N LYS A 27 -3.60 -14.58 4.40
CA LYS A 27 -4.30 -14.12 3.20
C LYS A 27 -3.88 -12.69 2.85
N PRO A 28 -3.80 -12.32 1.55
CA PRO A 28 -3.48 -10.96 1.13
C PRO A 28 -4.54 -9.94 1.56
N PHE A 29 -5.78 -10.39 1.75
CA PHE A 29 -6.86 -9.59 2.31
C PHE A 29 -7.90 -10.46 3.00
N ILE A 30 -8.64 -9.85 3.93
CA ILE A 30 -9.82 -10.41 4.59
C ILE A 30 -10.95 -9.38 4.46
N ILE A 31 -12.17 -9.88 4.21
CA ILE A 31 -13.40 -9.10 4.32
C ILE A 31 -14.17 -9.59 5.55
N PHE A 32 -14.52 -8.65 6.41
CA PHE A 32 -15.39 -8.88 7.54
C PHE A 32 -16.46 -7.80 7.56
N GLU A 33 -17.72 -8.21 7.43
CA GLU A 33 -18.85 -7.31 7.23
C GLU A 33 -18.60 -6.35 6.05
N LYS A 34 -18.60 -5.05 6.28
CA LYS A 34 -18.33 -4.01 5.28
C LYS A 34 -16.90 -3.48 5.29
N LEU A 35 -15.96 -4.20 5.89
CA LEU A 35 -14.55 -3.80 5.95
C LEU A 35 -13.67 -4.78 5.20
N ILE A 36 -12.74 -4.23 4.44
CA ILE A 36 -11.67 -4.94 3.74
C ILE A 36 -10.36 -4.61 4.46
N PHE A 37 -9.70 -5.62 4.99
CA PHE A 37 -8.37 -5.51 5.60
C PHE A 37 -7.34 -6.02 4.59
N ILE A 38 -6.43 -5.17 4.18
CA ILE A 38 -5.33 -5.54 3.29
C ILE A 38 -4.08 -5.76 4.13
N SER A 39 -3.47 -6.94 3.99
CA SER A 39 -2.21 -7.29 4.66
C SER A 39 -1.06 -6.37 4.24
N GLY A 40 -0.06 -6.23 5.10
CA GLY A 40 1.11 -5.40 4.85
C GLY A 40 1.77 -5.69 3.50
N GLN A 41 2.03 -4.63 2.75
CA GLN A 41 2.63 -4.68 1.43
C GLN A 41 4.03 -4.09 1.45
N LEU A 42 4.98 -4.88 0.97
CA LEU A 42 6.36 -4.49 0.77
C LEU A 42 6.57 -4.04 -0.69
N PRO A 43 7.68 -3.35 -1.01
CA PRO A 43 7.98 -2.90 -2.37
C PRO A 43 8.50 -4.05 -3.27
N PHE A 44 7.65 -5.04 -3.49
CA PHE A 44 7.92 -6.15 -4.40
C PHE A 44 7.65 -5.76 -5.86
N GLU A 45 8.56 -6.13 -6.74
CA GLU A 45 8.40 -6.13 -8.19
C GLU A 45 8.93 -7.47 -8.72
N ASP A 46 8.15 -8.14 -9.56
CA ASP A 46 8.48 -9.46 -10.11
C ASP A 46 8.87 -10.52 -9.05
N ASN A 47 8.12 -10.53 -7.94
CA ASN A 47 8.30 -11.40 -6.77
C ASN A 47 9.65 -11.22 -6.02
N LYS A 48 10.31 -10.08 -6.21
CA LYS A 48 11.54 -9.72 -5.51
C LYS A 48 11.37 -8.37 -4.83
N LEU A 49 11.96 -8.20 -3.65
CA LEU A 49 12.13 -6.88 -3.06
C LEU A 49 13.00 -6.03 -3.98
N LYS A 50 12.48 -4.90 -4.41
CA LYS A 50 13.22 -3.99 -5.29
C LYS A 50 14.32 -3.24 -4.57
N PHE A 51 14.07 -2.89 -3.30
CA PHE A 51 15.02 -2.18 -2.45
C PHE A 51 15.11 -2.84 -1.09
N VAL A 52 16.28 -2.80 -0.48
CA VAL A 52 16.58 -3.39 0.84
C VAL A 52 17.43 -2.39 1.63
N GLY A 53 17.12 -2.21 2.91
CA GLY A 53 17.90 -1.36 3.80
C GLY A 53 17.08 -0.30 4.53
N LYS A 54 17.77 0.48 5.37
CA LYS A 54 17.20 1.60 6.11
C LYS A 54 17.06 2.84 5.22
N ILE A 55 15.91 3.51 5.32
CA ILE A 55 15.55 4.62 4.44
C ILE A 55 16.43 5.87 4.61
N ASP A 56 17.04 6.04 5.77
CA ASP A 56 17.79 7.25 6.11
C ASP A 56 19.33 7.07 6.07
N THR A 57 19.83 5.86 5.83
CA THR A 57 21.27 5.57 5.85
C THR A 57 21.76 4.68 4.72
N GLU A 58 20.87 3.86 4.12
CA GLU A 58 21.28 2.85 3.14
C GLU A 58 20.65 3.08 1.75
N LEU A 59 19.58 3.87 1.68
CA LEU A 59 18.86 4.16 0.43
C LEU A 59 18.92 5.66 0.08
N SER A 60 18.90 5.96 -1.19
CA SER A 60 18.71 7.32 -1.69
C SER A 60 17.25 7.76 -1.55
N ASP A 61 17.00 9.07 -1.52
CA ASP A 61 15.66 9.65 -1.46
C ASP A 61 14.75 9.14 -2.58
N GLU A 62 15.30 8.94 -3.78
CA GLU A 62 14.56 8.44 -4.93
C GLU A 62 14.15 6.96 -4.73
N GLU A 63 15.04 6.11 -4.23
CA GLU A 63 14.74 4.71 -3.92
C GLU A 63 13.69 4.60 -2.81
N VAL A 64 13.74 5.47 -1.80
CA VAL A 64 12.73 5.55 -0.74
C VAL A 64 11.36 5.91 -1.32
N LYS A 65 11.27 6.97 -2.15
CA LYS A 65 10.02 7.36 -2.82
C LYS A 65 9.48 6.24 -3.71
N GLN A 66 10.32 5.59 -4.50
CA GLN A 66 9.93 4.45 -5.33
C GLN A 66 9.42 3.28 -4.48
N SER A 67 10.03 3.04 -3.32
CA SER A 67 9.55 2.01 -2.37
C SER A 67 8.16 2.32 -1.85
N VAL A 68 7.87 3.58 -1.50
CA VAL A 68 6.54 4.02 -1.05
C VAL A 68 5.49 3.81 -2.15
N TYR A 69 5.77 4.30 -3.36
CA TYR A 69 4.86 4.14 -4.50
C TYR A 69 4.61 2.66 -4.84
N LEU A 70 5.65 1.85 -4.86
CA LEU A 70 5.54 0.42 -5.20
C LEU A 70 4.74 -0.35 -4.15
N SER A 71 4.99 -0.10 -2.85
CA SER A 71 4.20 -0.71 -1.77
C SER A 71 2.73 -0.29 -1.83
N THR A 72 2.45 0.99 -2.10
CA THR A 72 1.09 1.50 -2.26
C THR A 72 0.42 0.92 -3.50
N ASN A 73 1.12 0.80 -4.62
CA ASN A 73 0.62 0.14 -5.82
C ASN A 73 0.26 -1.33 -5.55
N ASN A 74 1.11 -2.05 -4.81
CA ASN A 74 0.83 -3.44 -4.43
C ASN A 74 -0.40 -3.54 -3.52
N LEU A 75 -0.58 -2.61 -2.58
CA LEU A 75 -1.78 -2.52 -1.73
C LEU A 75 -3.05 -2.31 -2.58
N LEU A 76 -3.01 -1.39 -3.54
CA LEU A 76 -4.14 -1.10 -4.42
C LEU A 76 -4.51 -2.28 -5.32
N TRP A 77 -3.54 -3.05 -5.82
CA TRP A 77 -3.81 -4.24 -6.61
C TRP A 77 -4.35 -5.40 -5.78
N ASN A 78 -3.94 -5.56 -4.52
CA ASN A 78 -4.59 -6.53 -3.61
C ASN A 78 -6.04 -6.11 -3.27
N LEU A 79 -6.29 -4.82 -3.11
CA LEU A 79 -7.64 -4.28 -2.97
C LEU A 79 -8.48 -4.54 -4.23
N ASN A 80 -7.89 -4.36 -5.41
CA ASN A 80 -8.54 -4.69 -6.68
C ASN A 80 -8.96 -6.17 -6.75
N ASP A 81 -8.13 -7.08 -6.26
CA ASP A 81 -8.47 -8.50 -6.21
C ASP A 81 -9.65 -8.79 -5.27
N ALA A 82 -9.75 -8.08 -4.15
CA ALA A 82 -10.90 -8.16 -3.25
C ALA A 82 -12.18 -7.65 -3.93
N ILE A 83 -12.11 -6.48 -4.57
CA ILE A 83 -13.21 -5.86 -5.31
C ILE A 83 -13.72 -6.80 -6.41
N ASP A 84 -12.81 -7.37 -7.19
CA ASP A 84 -13.15 -8.25 -8.30
C ASP A 84 -13.78 -9.56 -7.85
N LYS A 85 -13.23 -10.14 -6.78
CA LYS A 85 -13.73 -11.40 -6.19
C LYS A 85 -15.14 -11.27 -5.62
N PHE A 86 -15.46 -10.17 -4.96
CA PHE A 86 -16.71 -9.96 -4.24
C PHE A 86 -17.69 -9.02 -4.96
N LYS A 87 -17.34 -8.57 -6.19
CA LYS A 87 -18.17 -7.70 -7.03
C LYS A 87 -18.58 -6.39 -6.35
N ILE A 88 -17.66 -5.79 -5.66
CA ILE A 88 -17.85 -4.53 -4.94
C ILE A 88 -17.86 -3.36 -5.94
N ASN A 89 -18.80 -2.43 -5.80
CA ASN A 89 -18.93 -1.30 -6.75
C ASN A 89 -18.36 0.01 -6.23
N ARG A 90 -18.35 0.21 -4.91
CA ARG A 90 -17.82 1.43 -4.30
C ARG A 90 -17.17 1.17 -2.96
N ILE A 91 -16.03 1.80 -2.74
CA ILE A 91 -15.27 1.70 -1.50
C ILE A 91 -14.79 3.08 -1.04
N LYS A 92 -14.43 3.17 0.23
CA LYS A 92 -13.78 4.32 0.85
C LYS A 92 -12.52 3.85 1.59
N CYS A 93 -11.43 4.60 1.49
CA CYS A 93 -10.30 4.40 2.37
C CYS A 93 -10.68 4.81 3.79
N ILE A 94 -10.48 3.93 4.77
CA ILE A 94 -10.79 4.20 6.18
C ILE A 94 -9.53 4.52 6.97
N ASN A 95 -8.50 3.66 6.83
CA ASN A 95 -7.26 3.82 7.57
C ASN A 95 -6.08 3.32 6.74
N LEU A 96 -4.97 4.06 6.79
CA LEU A 96 -3.70 3.69 6.19
C LEU A 96 -2.63 3.63 7.28
N LYS A 97 -1.77 2.62 7.23
CA LYS A 97 -0.62 2.52 8.13
C LYS A 97 0.65 2.33 7.34
N GLY A 98 1.67 3.09 7.74
CA GLY A 98 3.02 2.99 7.19
C GLY A 98 4.04 2.63 8.28
N TYR A 99 4.94 1.72 7.93
CA TYR A 99 6.05 1.27 8.78
C TYR A 99 7.34 1.49 8.00
N PHE A 100 8.25 2.30 8.56
CA PHE A 100 9.50 2.66 7.91
C PHE A 100 10.69 2.07 8.66
N ASN A 101 11.48 1.26 7.99
CA ASN A 101 12.76 0.75 8.50
C ASN A 101 13.77 1.88 8.47
N CYS A 102 14.02 2.48 9.62
CA CYS A 102 14.86 3.68 9.75
C CYS A 102 15.68 3.64 11.04
N THR A 103 16.60 4.59 11.17
CA THR A 103 17.29 4.82 12.43
C THR A 103 16.41 5.59 13.41
N GLN A 104 16.80 5.61 14.69
CA GLN A 104 16.08 6.34 15.73
C GLN A 104 16.06 7.88 15.52
N ASN A 105 16.92 8.41 14.67
CA ASN A 105 17.04 9.84 14.42
C ASN A 105 16.17 10.32 13.24
N PHE A 106 15.53 9.41 12.50
CA PHE A 106 14.65 9.76 11.39
C PHE A 106 13.35 10.39 11.92
N ASN A 107 12.90 11.50 11.31
CA ASN A 107 11.73 12.25 11.78
C ASN A 107 10.69 12.55 10.68
N ASP A 108 11.00 12.30 9.42
CA ASP A 108 10.15 12.71 8.27
C ASP A 108 9.14 11.63 7.84
N HIS A 109 8.73 10.76 8.77
CA HIS A 109 7.77 9.67 8.52
C HIS A 109 6.49 10.15 7.84
N SER A 110 5.90 11.25 8.36
CA SER A 110 4.64 11.81 7.83
C SER A 110 4.79 12.28 6.38
N LEU A 111 5.90 12.95 6.05
CA LEU A 111 6.18 13.44 4.70
C LEU A 111 6.30 12.27 3.69
N LEU A 112 6.93 11.17 4.10
CA LEU A 112 7.02 10.00 3.24
C LEU A 112 5.66 9.33 3.03
N LEU A 113 4.84 9.18 4.08
CA LEU A 113 3.53 8.57 3.94
C LEU A 113 2.52 9.46 3.18
N ASP A 114 2.77 10.77 3.09
CA ASP A 114 1.98 11.68 2.24
C ASP A 114 1.97 11.22 0.77
N LEU A 115 3.04 10.61 0.29
CA LEU A 115 3.09 10.04 -1.06
C LEU A 115 1.99 8.99 -1.28
N SER A 116 1.80 8.10 -0.30
CA SER A 116 0.73 7.10 -0.35
C SER A 116 -0.66 7.74 -0.20
N SER A 117 -0.81 8.66 0.76
CA SER A 117 -2.09 9.34 1.01
C SER A 117 -2.55 10.13 -0.21
N ASN A 118 -1.66 10.87 -0.86
CA ASN A 118 -1.96 11.62 -2.07
C ASN A 118 -2.35 10.69 -3.22
N LEU A 119 -1.66 9.55 -3.37
CA LEU A 119 -2.01 8.56 -4.38
C LEU A 119 -3.40 7.96 -4.14
N LEU A 120 -3.78 7.66 -2.90
CA LEU A 120 -5.12 7.19 -2.56
C LEU A 120 -6.20 8.24 -2.90
N ILE A 121 -5.95 9.51 -2.63
CA ILE A 121 -6.86 10.60 -2.99
C ILE A 121 -6.95 10.74 -4.52
N GLU A 122 -5.85 10.61 -5.25
CA GLU A 122 -5.84 10.63 -6.72
C GLU A 122 -6.65 9.46 -7.32
N VAL A 123 -6.56 8.29 -6.69
CA VAL A 123 -7.27 7.08 -7.15
C VAL A 123 -8.76 7.15 -6.85
N PHE A 124 -9.15 7.54 -5.63
CA PHE A 124 -10.55 7.45 -5.16
C PHE A 124 -11.29 8.80 -5.11
N GLY A 125 -10.58 9.90 -5.33
CA GLY A 125 -11.12 11.24 -5.13
C GLY A 125 -11.06 11.68 -3.66
N GLU A 126 -11.29 12.97 -3.42
CA GLU A 126 -11.16 13.58 -2.09
C GLU A 126 -12.07 12.95 -1.03
N VAL A 127 -13.31 12.63 -1.39
CA VAL A 127 -14.31 12.09 -0.45
C VAL A 127 -13.99 10.65 -0.03
N ASP A 128 -13.70 9.78 -0.98
CA ASP A 128 -13.52 8.34 -0.73
C ASP A 128 -12.03 7.98 -0.51
N GLY A 129 -11.11 8.86 -0.90
CA GLY A 129 -9.67 8.71 -0.67
C GLY A 129 -9.17 9.27 0.66
N SER A 130 -9.87 10.26 1.23
CA SER A 130 -9.51 10.82 2.55
C SER A 130 -9.68 9.79 3.65
N HIS A 131 -8.68 9.68 4.52
CA HIS A 131 -8.58 8.60 5.51
C HIS A 131 -7.87 9.05 6.78
N SER A 132 -8.06 8.29 7.85
CA SER A 132 -7.19 8.37 9.03
C SER A 132 -5.91 7.56 8.76
N ARG A 133 -4.81 7.90 9.44
CA ARG A 133 -3.57 7.15 9.27
C ARG A 133 -2.70 7.11 10.53
N SER A 134 -1.78 6.15 10.56
CA SER A 134 -0.66 6.12 11.49
C SER A 134 0.61 5.81 10.71
N VAL A 135 1.73 6.40 11.13
CA VAL A 135 3.05 6.09 10.59
C VAL A 135 4.06 6.00 11.71
N ILE A 136 4.89 4.95 11.67
CA ILE A 136 5.91 4.70 12.69
C ILE A 136 7.23 4.26 12.05
N GLY A 137 8.33 4.65 12.69
CA GLY A 137 9.64 4.07 12.43
C GLY A 137 9.79 2.74 13.18
N VAL A 138 10.40 1.77 12.52
CA VAL A 138 10.70 0.46 13.08
C VAL A 138 12.18 0.12 12.88
N ASN A 139 12.71 -0.73 13.74
CA ASN A 139 14.12 -1.11 13.67
C ASN A 139 14.42 -2.07 12.50
N SER A 140 13.44 -2.87 12.10
CA SER A 140 13.56 -3.82 10.97
C SER A 140 12.20 -4.17 10.40
N LEU A 141 12.18 -4.58 9.14
CA LEU A 141 11.02 -5.14 8.44
C LEU A 141 11.41 -6.48 7.78
N PRO A 142 10.43 -7.31 7.41
CA PRO A 142 10.70 -8.59 6.77
C PRO A 142 11.63 -8.44 5.55
N LYS A 143 12.61 -9.34 5.42
CA LYS A 143 13.62 -9.37 4.34
C LYS A 143 14.47 -8.09 4.21
N GLY A 144 14.51 -7.25 5.27
CA GLY A 144 15.21 -5.97 5.23
C GLY A 144 14.48 -4.90 4.39
N SER A 145 13.18 -5.06 4.20
CA SER A 145 12.38 -4.08 3.45
C SER A 145 12.51 -2.68 4.04
N PRO A 146 12.59 -1.63 3.21
CA PRO A 146 12.62 -0.25 3.69
C PRO A 146 11.26 0.23 4.22
N ILE A 147 10.17 -0.34 3.71
CA ILE A 147 8.82 0.10 4.03
C ILE A 147 7.84 -1.07 4.01
N GLU A 148 6.79 -0.96 4.82
CA GLU A 148 5.58 -1.78 4.75
C GLU A 148 4.36 -0.88 4.87
N ILE A 149 3.31 -1.14 4.08
CA ILE A 149 2.06 -0.37 4.11
C ILE A 149 0.88 -1.34 4.19
N ASP A 150 -0.02 -1.14 5.13
CA ASP A 150 -1.32 -1.81 5.21
C ASP A 150 -2.47 -0.81 5.18
N GLY A 151 -3.67 -1.29 4.94
CA GLY A 151 -4.84 -0.43 4.88
C GLY A 151 -6.15 -1.15 5.17
N ILE A 152 -7.13 -0.35 5.62
CA ILE A 152 -8.51 -0.77 5.85
C ILE A 152 -9.41 0.08 4.96
N PHE A 153 -10.30 -0.60 4.23
CA PHE A 153 -11.25 0.04 3.32
C PHE A 153 -12.67 -0.34 3.69
N GLY A 154 -13.61 0.59 3.55
CA GLY A 154 -15.03 0.37 3.79
C GLY A 154 -15.77 0.13 2.47
N ILE A 155 -16.71 -0.80 2.49
CA ILE A 155 -17.63 -1.09 1.38
C ILE A 155 -18.86 -0.20 1.56
N LEU A 156 -19.23 0.56 0.52
CA LEU A 156 -20.30 1.57 0.56
C LEU A 156 -21.59 1.11 -0.14
N ASP A 157 -21.60 -0.03 -0.80
CA ASP A 157 -22.74 -0.62 -1.49
C ASP A 157 -23.32 -1.86 -0.81
#